data_eefa03cabc7ccaa89e05e6a7aff5d1ee
#
_entry.id   eefa03cabc7ccaa89e05e6a7aff5d1ee
#
_cell.length_a   1.000
_cell.length_b   1.000
_cell.length_c   1.000
_cell.angle_alpha   90.00
_cell.angle_beta   90.00
_cell.angle_gamma   90.00
#
_symmetry.space_group_name_H-M   'P 1'
#
loop_
_entity.id
_entity.type
_entity.pdbx_description
1 polymer ?
#
loop_
_entity_poly.entity_id
_entity_poly.type
_entity_poly.pdbx_seq_one_letter_code
_entity_poly.pdbx_strand_id
1 'polypeptide(L)'
;MLRFKNFLIESSLTEQEKDALWYWQEGYNGRGYLFLRQIANGRCPNVRGIERLKEIEKDFESAVDKLPNVNGKEVVRVTDSYIPYKVGQSIEFEKFTSFSLDPADSLYDNFGSEGSNVFIVKANKNFKDMSKILHTLTDSEHEVLNDKTLKGKIISIEDRNIGGEERPDWLGGGYSGGHNFKIIKVKI
;
A
#
# COMPACT_ATOMS: atom_id res chain seq x y z
N MET A 1 23.05 -12.00 -3.51
CA MET A 1 22.39 -12.38 -2.24
C MET A 1 20.87 -12.12 -2.23
N LEU A 2 20.36 -11.04 -2.83
CA LEU A 2 18.92 -10.73 -2.91
C LEU A 2 18.10 -11.79 -3.69
N ARG A 3 18.56 -12.23 -4.89
CA ARG A 3 17.86 -13.26 -5.70
C ARG A 3 17.65 -14.58 -4.97
N PHE A 4 18.61 -14.99 -4.13
CA PHE A 4 18.49 -16.24 -3.37
C PHE A 4 17.45 -16.15 -2.26
N LYS A 5 17.30 -14.99 -1.60
CA LYS A 5 16.26 -14.77 -0.56
C LYS A 5 14.86 -14.78 -1.17
N ASN A 6 14.66 -14.14 -2.33
CA ASN A 6 13.37 -14.15 -3.04
C ASN A 6 12.98 -15.59 -3.44
N PHE A 7 13.94 -16.35 -3.98
CA PHE A 7 13.72 -17.76 -4.31
C PHE A 7 13.29 -18.61 -3.09
N LEU A 8 13.90 -18.37 -1.92
CA LEU A 8 13.52 -19.07 -0.70
C LEU A 8 12.10 -18.74 -0.23
N ILE A 9 11.66 -17.50 -0.41
CA ILE A 9 10.28 -17.10 -0.07
C ILE A 9 9.31 -17.74 -1.04
N GLU A 10 9.52 -17.65 -2.34
CA GLU A 10 8.67 -18.26 -3.36
C GLU A 10 8.56 -19.78 -3.18
N SER A 11 9.66 -20.46 -2.82
CA SER A 11 9.66 -21.90 -2.55
C SER A 11 8.95 -22.29 -1.25
N SER A 12 8.68 -21.33 -0.35
CA SER A 12 7.95 -21.56 0.90
C SER A 12 6.42 -21.37 0.76
N LEU A 13 5.97 -20.81 -0.36
CA LEU A 13 4.55 -20.60 -0.63
C LEU A 13 3.93 -21.85 -1.28
N THR A 14 2.73 -22.18 -0.84
CA THR A 14 1.89 -23.17 -1.53
C THR A 14 1.34 -22.58 -2.84
N GLU A 15 0.84 -23.43 -3.73
CA GLU A 15 0.20 -22.95 -4.97
C GLU A 15 -1.05 -22.12 -4.67
N GLN A 16 -1.84 -22.47 -3.65
CA GLN A 16 -3.00 -21.68 -3.21
C GLN A 16 -2.59 -20.28 -2.73
N GLU A 17 -1.48 -20.17 -1.99
CA GLU A 17 -0.95 -18.88 -1.55
C GLU A 17 -0.45 -18.02 -2.72
N LYS A 18 0.18 -18.63 -3.73
CA LYS A 18 0.59 -17.93 -4.96
C LYS A 18 -0.63 -17.46 -5.77
N ASP A 19 -1.64 -18.31 -5.91
CA ASP A 19 -2.91 -17.95 -6.55
C ASP A 19 -3.60 -16.80 -5.83
N ALA A 20 -3.57 -16.78 -4.50
CA ALA A 20 -4.16 -15.71 -3.70
C ALA A 20 -3.39 -14.38 -3.85
N LEU A 21 -2.06 -14.40 -3.93
CA LEU A 21 -1.24 -13.23 -4.24
C LEU A 21 -1.53 -12.70 -5.65
N TRP A 22 -1.61 -13.60 -6.64
CA TRP A 22 -2.01 -13.23 -7.99
C TRP A 22 -3.42 -12.62 -8.00
N TYR A 23 -4.38 -13.21 -7.25
CA TYR A 23 -5.73 -12.68 -7.14
C TYR A 23 -5.77 -11.28 -6.52
N TRP A 24 -4.91 -11.00 -5.55
CA TRP A 24 -4.78 -9.65 -4.98
C TRP A 24 -4.53 -8.60 -6.06
N GLN A 25 -3.65 -8.90 -7.00
CA GLN A 25 -3.26 -7.96 -8.07
C GLN A 25 -4.22 -7.96 -9.25
N GLU A 26 -4.49 -9.12 -9.82
CA GLU A 26 -5.15 -9.28 -11.12
C GLU A 26 -6.60 -9.74 -10.99
N GLY A 27 -6.98 -10.30 -9.85
CA GLY A 27 -8.30 -10.87 -9.63
C GLY A 27 -9.41 -9.82 -9.84
N TYR A 28 -10.51 -10.27 -10.44
CA TYR A 28 -11.70 -9.44 -10.67
C TYR A 28 -11.41 -8.17 -11.49
N ASN A 29 -10.66 -8.31 -12.57
CA ASN A 29 -10.22 -7.21 -13.44
C ASN A 29 -9.40 -6.15 -12.67
N GLY A 30 -8.41 -6.58 -11.90
CA GLY A 30 -7.53 -5.73 -11.10
C GLY A 30 -8.18 -5.15 -9.83
N ARG A 31 -9.30 -5.74 -9.36
CA ARG A 31 -10.00 -5.30 -8.13
C ARG A 31 -9.97 -6.32 -7.00
N GLY A 32 -9.17 -7.39 -7.14
CA GLY A 32 -9.05 -8.45 -6.13
C GLY A 32 -8.70 -7.90 -4.75
N TYR A 33 -7.78 -6.94 -4.70
CA TYR A 33 -7.36 -6.27 -3.47
C TYR A 33 -8.51 -5.62 -2.69
N LEU A 34 -9.52 -5.05 -3.38
CA LEU A 34 -10.67 -4.42 -2.71
C LEU A 34 -11.50 -5.45 -1.95
N PHE A 35 -11.74 -6.62 -2.55
CA PHE A 35 -12.56 -7.66 -1.94
C PHE A 35 -11.83 -8.33 -0.79
N LEU A 36 -10.57 -8.71 -0.97
CA LEU A 36 -9.78 -9.35 0.08
C LEU A 36 -9.62 -8.42 1.28
N ARG A 37 -9.36 -7.13 1.06
CA ARG A 37 -9.28 -6.14 2.13
C ARG A 37 -10.61 -5.95 2.85
N GLN A 38 -11.75 -5.95 2.15
CA GLN A 38 -13.06 -5.87 2.78
C GLN A 38 -13.31 -7.07 3.70
N ILE A 39 -13.03 -8.29 3.24
CA ILE A 39 -13.22 -9.52 4.02
C ILE A 39 -12.30 -9.53 5.24
N ALA A 40 -11.01 -9.21 5.07
CA ALA A 40 -10.03 -9.14 6.15
C ALA A 40 -10.39 -8.14 7.26
N ASN A 41 -11.23 -7.14 6.93
CA ASN A 41 -11.75 -6.14 7.88
C ASN A 41 -13.21 -6.40 8.29
N GLY A 42 -13.68 -7.65 8.15
CA GLY A 42 -15.00 -8.09 8.62
C GLY A 42 -16.19 -7.57 7.79
N ARG A 43 -15.95 -7.03 6.60
CA ARG A 43 -17.01 -6.61 5.68
C ARG A 43 -17.34 -7.72 4.70
N CYS A 44 -18.60 -7.83 4.31
CA CYS A 44 -19.04 -8.80 3.32
C CYS A 44 -19.32 -8.09 1.98
N PRO A 45 -18.44 -8.21 0.99
CA PRO A 45 -18.69 -7.65 -0.32
C PRO A 45 -19.91 -8.32 -0.98
N ASN A 46 -20.73 -7.51 -1.66
CA ASN A 46 -21.91 -8.02 -2.37
C ASN A 46 -21.50 -8.56 -3.75
N VAL A 47 -20.92 -9.76 -3.75
CA VAL A 47 -20.44 -10.44 -4.95
C VAL A 47 -20.81 -11.92 -4.95
N ARG A 48 -20.96 -12.50 -6.15
CA ARG A 48 -21.14 -13.95 -6.26
C ARG A 48 -19.87 -14.69 -5.85
N GLY A 49 -20.01 -15.82 -5.17
CA GLY A 49 -18.87 -16.66 -4.77
C GLY A 49 -18.13 -16.16 -3.55
N ILE A 50 -18.80 -15.45 -2.63
CA ILE A 50 -18.21 -14.89 -1.41
C ILE A 50 -17.48 -15.95 -0.55
N GLU A 51 -17.95 -17.19 -0.50
CA GLU A 51 -17.29 -18.25 0.27
C GLU A 51 -15.92 -18.59 -0.30
N ARG A 52 -15.79 -18.65 -1.64
CA ARG A 52 -14.50 -18.84 -2.29
C ARG A 52 -13.56 -17.64 -2.03
N LEU A 53 -14.09 -16.42 -2.01
CA LEU A 53 -13.28 -15.23 -1.68
C LEU A 53 -12.77 -15.25 -0.24
N LYS A 54 -13.53 -15.81 0.71
CA LYS A 54 -13.07 -16.01 2.09
C LYS A 54 -11.94 -17.06 2.17
N GLU A 55 -11.98 -18.08 1.33
CA GLU A 55 -10.89 -19.06 1.24
C GLU A 55 -9.63 -18.39 0.67
N ILE A 56 -9.76 -17.66 -0.45
CA ILE A 56 -8.65 -16.91 -1.05
C ILE A 56 -8.07 -15.89 -0.06
N GLU A 57 -8.91 -15.22 0.73
CA GLU A 57 -8.43 -14.27 1.75
C GLU A 57 -7.58 -14.95 2.83
N LYS A 58 -7.96 -16.15 3.29
CA LYS A 58 -7.16 -16.93 4.26
C LYS A 58 -5.80 -17.33 3.67
N ASP A 59 -5.79 -17.80 2.42
CA ASP A 59 -4.55 -18.16 1.73
C ASP A 59 -3.67 -16.93 1.50
N PHE A 60 -4.29 -15.78 1.19
CA PHE A 60 -3.60 -14.49 1.08
C PHE A 60 -2.99 -14.05 2.41
N GLU A 61 -3.73 -14.13 3.52
CA GLU A 61 -3.22 -13.83 4.85
C GLU A 61 -2.02 -14.72 5.19
N SER A 62 -2.14 -16.03 4.93
CA SER A 62 -1.06 -16.99 5.14
C SER A 62 0.19 -16.65 4.31
N ALA A 63 -0.01 -16.24 3.05
CA ALA A 63 1.07 -15.79 2.19
C ALA A 63 1.75 -14.52 2.74
N VAL A 64 0.96 -13.51 3.09
CA VAL A 64 1.46 -12.22 3.62
C VAL A 64 2.27 -12.42 4.90
N ASP A 65 1.87 -13.34 5.79
CA ASP A 65 2.60 -13.63 7.02
C ASP A 65 4.02 -14.15 6.77
N LYS A 66 4.24 -14.83 5.65
CA LYS A 66 5.57 -15.35 5.24
C LYS A 66 6.48 -14.29 4.62
N LEU A 67 5.95 -13.11 4.28
CA LEU A 67 6.71 -12.05 3.65
C LEU A 67 7.71 -11.38 4.61
N PRO A 68 8.82 -10.85 4.07
CA PRO A 68 9.77 -10.11 4.88
C PRO A 68 9.18 -8.80 5.41
N ASN A 69 9.60 -8.42 6.60
CA ASN A 69 9.22 -7.15 7.20
C ASN A 69 10.09 -6.00 6.66
N VAL A 70 9.49 -4.81 6.52
CA VAL A 70 10.19 -3.55 6.17
C VAL A 70 10.45 -2.65 7.37
N ASN A 71 10.57 -3.23 8.55
CA ASN A 71 10.72 -2.52 9.81
C ASN A 71 11.76 -1.39 9.76
N GLY A 72 11.40 -0.23 10.28
CA GLY A 72 12.27 0.95 10.39
C GLY A 72 12.36 1.83 9.14
N LYS A 73 11.84 1.38 7.99
CA LYS A 73 11.77 2.19 6.76
C LYS A 73 10.58 3.15 6.81
N GLU A 74 10.68 4.26 6.07
CA GLU A 74 9.51 5.09 5.77
C GLU A 74 8.73 4.45 4.62
N VAL A 75 7.42 4.42 4.76
CA VAL A 75 6.48 3.97 3.75
C VAL A 75 5.46 5.07 3.49
N VAL A 76 5.02 5.18 2.26
CA VAL A 76 4.17 6.27 1.79
C VAL A 76 2.86 5.72 1.25
N ARG A 77 1.77 6.42 1.56
CA ARG A 77 0.45 6.18 0.97
C ARG A 77 -0.15 7.48 0.49
N VAL A 78 -0.63 7.50 -0.74
CA VAL A 78 -1.39 8.62 -1.29
C VAL A 78 -2.89 8.30 -1.29
N THR A 79 -3.72 9.30 -1.03
CA THR A 79 -5.18 9.19 -1.13
C THR A 79 -5.73 10.37 -1.91
N ASP A 80 -6.68 10.10 -2.81
CA ASP A 80 -7.30 11.12 -3.70
C ASP A 80 -8.31 12.02 -2.99
N SER A 81 -8.69 11.69 -1.76
CA SER A 81 -9.72 12.43 -1.05
C SER A 81 -9.12 13.51 -0.17
N TYR A 82 -9.53 14.74 -0.41
CA TYR A 82 -9.25 15.84 0.50
C TYR A 82 -10.06 15.65 1.79
N ILE A 83 -9.44 15.07 2.80
CA ILE A 83 -9.98 15.01 4.15
C ILE A 83 -9.18 16.01 4.98
N PRO A 84 -9.83 16.97 5.65
CA PRO A 84 -9.13 17.94 6.50
C PRO A 84 -8.67 17.26 7.80
N TYR A 85 -7.44 16.80 7.81
CA TYR A 85 -6.80 16.24 8.99
C TYR A 85 -6.25 17.33 9.93
N LYS A 86 -6.07 16.99 11.21
CA LYS A 86 -5.47 17.87 12.23
C LYS A 86 -4.32 17.16 12.94
N VAL A 87 -3.29 17.92 13.32
CA VAL A 87 -2.23 17.40 14.18
C VAL A 87 -2.84 16.95 15.52
N GLY A 88 -2.41 15.79 15.98
CA GLY A 88 -2.96 15.13 17.17
C GLY A 88 -4.17 14.24 16.91
N GLN A 89 -4.77 14.29 15.71
CA GLN A 89 -5.86 13.39 15.33
C GLN A 89 -5.39 11.94 15.25
N SER A 90 -6.26 11.03 15.73
CA SER A 90 -6.07 9.60 15.52
C SER A 90 -6.46 9.22 14.10
N ILE A 91 -5.67 8.31 13.50
CA ILE A 91 -5.93 7.73 12.19
C ILE A 91 -5.82 6.21 12.30
N GLU A 92 -6.59 5.52 11.48
CA GLU A 92 -6.57 4.07 11.39
C GLU A 92 -6.29 3.65 9.95
N PHE A 93 -5.33 2.74 9.78
CA PHE A 93 -5.10 2.03 8.53
C PHE A 93 -5.63 0.61 8.70
N GLU A 94 -6.65 0.27 7.94
CA GLU A 94 -7.24 -1.07 7.92
C GLU A 94 -6.19 -2.12 7.54
N LYS A 95 -6.41 -3.37 7.97
CA LYS A 95 -5.60 -4.52 7.55
C LYS A 95 -5.52 -4.57 6.02
N PHE A 96 -4.33 -4.88 5.49
CA PHE A 96 -4.01 -4.89 4.06
C PHE A 96 -4.19 -3.53 3.36
N THR A 97 -3.91 -2.44 4.06
CA THR A 97 -3.74 -1.14 3.41
C THR A 97 -2.40 -1.12 2.69
N SER A 98 -2.42 -0.74 1.40
CA SER A 98 -1.21 -0.63 0.57
C SER A 98 -0.46 0.67 0.85
N PHE A 99 0.86 0.54 0.93
CA PHE A 99 1.84 1.61 0.98
C PHE A 99 2.92 1.33 -0.07
N SER A 100 3.75 2.30 -0.39
CA SER A 100 4.94 2.11 -1.20
C SER A 100 6.21 2.41 -0.41
N LEU A 101 7.29 1.70 -0.72
CA LEU A 101 8.64 2.05 -0.27
C LEU A 101 9.24 3.17 -1.11
N ASP A 102 8.72 3.40 -2.31
CA ASP A 102 9.14 4.48 -3.19
C ASP A 102 8.05 5.54 -3.26
N PRO A 103 8.30 6.76 -2.77
CA PRO A 103 7.34 7.86 -2.88
C PRO A 103 6.97 8.18 -4.33
N ALA A 104 7.90 8.05 -5.28
CA ALA A 104 7.66 8.36 -6.68
C ALA A 104 6.59 7.44 -7.28
N ASP A 105 6.66 6.13 -7.02
CA ASP A 105 5.69 5.15 -7.52
C ASP A 105 4.27 5.44 -7.01
N SER A 106 4.15 5.75 -5.71
CA SER A 106 2.85 6.04 -5.09
C SER A 106 2.23 7.34 -5.58
N LEU A 107 3.06 8.27 -6.01
CA LEU A 107 2.64 9.62 -6.37
C LEU A 107 2.29 9.73 -7.85
N TYR A 108 2.93 8.93 -8.71
CA TYR A 108 2.75 9.00 -10.15
C TYR A 108 1.31 8.69 -10.57
N ASP A 109 0.69 7.67 -9.99
CA ASP A 109 -0.67 7.24 -10.35
C ASP A 109 -1.77 8.09 -9.70
N ASN A 110 -1.49 8.80 -8.60
CA ASN A 110 -2.48 9.46 -7.77
C ASN A 110 -2.41 10.99 -7.78
N PHE A 111 -1.40 11.60 -8.40
CA PHE A 111 -1.26 13.07 -8.46
C PHE A 111 -2.17 13.77 -9.47
N GLY A 112 -3.06 13.03 -10.13
CA GLY A 112 -4.00 13.62 -11.09
C GLY A 112 -5.10 14.49 -10.44
N SER A 113 -5.27 14.45 -9.12
CA SER A 113 -6.31 15.20 -8.42
C SER A 113 -5.73 16.22 -7.44
N GLU A 114 -6.18 17.46 -7.57
CA GLU A 114 -5.91 18.53 -6.62
C GLU A 114 -6.40 18.12 -5.22
N GLY A 115 -5.54 18.27 -4.19
CA GLY A 115 -5.93 18.03 -2.81
C GLY A 115 -5.58 16.65 -2.23
N SER A 116 -4.67 15.90 -2.84
CA SER A 116 -4.21 14.61 -2.30
C SER A 116 -3.58 14.73 -0.91
N ASN A 117 -3.77 13.70 -0.09
CA ASN A 117 -3.05 13.53 1.18
C ASN A 117 -1.97 12.46 1.02
N VAL A 118 -0.74 12.80 1.38
CA VAL A 118 0.42 11.92 1.35
C VAL A 118 0.77 11.53 2.79
N PHE A 119 0.44 10.31 3.18
CA PHE A 119 0.78 9.78 4.50
C PHE A 119 2.18 9.21 4.49
N ILE A 120 3.03 9.63 5.43
CA ILE A 120 4.34 9.06 5.69
C ILE A 120 4.29 8.38 7.05
N VAL A 121 4.60 7.08 7.07
CA VAL A 121 4.56 6.22 8.24
C VAL A 121 5.92 5.54 8.39
N LYS A 122 6.48 5.53 9.59
CA LYS A 122 7.63 4.69 9.88
C LYS A 122 7.16 3.26 10.14
N ALA A 123 7.49 2.36 9.22
CA ALA A 123 7.07 0.97 9.27
C ALA A 123 7.61 0.26 10.52
N ASN A 124 6.78 -0.57 11.12
CA ASN A 124 7.13 -1.51 12.19
C ASN A 124 7.05 -2.96 11.66
N LYS A 125 7.14 -3.93 12.55
CA LYS A 125 7.13 -5.37 12.21
C LYS A 125 5.85 -5.85 11.51
N ASN A 126 4.77 -5.06 11.52
CA ASN A 126 3.50 -5.40 10.89
C ASN A 126 3.43 -4.94 9.42
N PHE A 127 4.51 -4.43 8.85
CA PHE A 127 4.58 -4.07 7.44
C PHE A 127 5.37 -5.11 6.66
N LYS A 128 4.78 -5.63 5.62
CA LYS A 128 5.25 -6.74 4.79
C LYS A 128 5.60 -6.28 3.39
N ASP A 129 6.76 -6.69 2.91
CA ASP A 129 7.29 -6.33 1.59
C ASP A 129 6.73 -7.24 0.51
N MET A 130 5.76 -6.76 -0.26
CA MET A 130 5.15 -7.47 -1.39
C MET A 130 6.06 -7.46 -2.62
N SER A 131 6.93 -6.46 -2.77
CA SER A 131 7.78 -6.28 -3.94
C SER A 131 8.76 -7.44 -4.20
N LYS A 132 8.95 -8.32 -3.21
CA LYS A 132 9.86 -9.46 -3.31
C LYS A 132 9.28 -10.69 -4.01
N ILE A 133 7.97 -10.72 -4.22
CA ILE A 133 7.29 -11.89 -4.82
C ILE A 133 6.68 -11.54 -6.17
N LEU A 134 6.30 -10.30 -6.38
CA LEU A 134 5.48 -9.87 -7.50
C LEU A 134 6.30 -9.38 -8.71
N HIS A 135 7.51 -9.89 -8.89
CA HIS A 135 8.40 -9.51 -9.99
C HIS A 135 7.87 -9.71 -11.42
N THR A 136 6.66 -10.23 -11.58
CA THR A 136 6.18 -10.63 -12.92
C THR A 136 5.18 -9.66 -13.55
N LEU A 137 4.58 -8.71 -12.82
CA LEU A 137 3.46 -7.94 -13.37
C LEU A 137 3.63 -6.43 -13.38
N THR A 138 4.38 -5.84 -12.45
CA THR A 138 4.75 -4.43 -12.52
C THR A 138 6.11 -4.23 -11.86
N ASP A 139 7.15 -4.02 -12.65
CA ASP A 139 8.52 -3.78 -12.16
C ASP A 139 8.67 -2.50 -11.32
N SER A 140 7.60 -1.72 -11.14
CA SER A 140 7.61 -0.40 -10.56
C SER A 140 6.97 -0.28 -9.17
N GLU A 141 6.06 -1.18 -8.77
CA GLU A 141 5.37 -1.02 -7.49
C GLU A 141 6.13 -1.69 -6.34
N HIS A 142 6.82 -0.88 -5.55
CA HIS A 142 7.41 -1.32 -4.29
C HIS A 142 6.33 -1.42 -3.19
N GLU A 143 5.29 -2.23 -3.46
CA GLU A 143 4.15 -2.35 -2.57
C GLU A 143 4.51 -2.98 -1.23
N VAL A 144 3.99 -2.38 -0.18
CA VAL A 144 4.08 -2.83 1.20
C VAL A 144 2.67 -2.88 1.79
N LEU A 145 2.33 -3.97 2.47
CA LEU A 145 1.06 -4.12 3.16
C LEU A 145 1.24 -4.15 4.68
N ASN A 146 0.29 -3.56 5.42
CA ASN A 146 0.19 -3.85 6.84
C ASN A 146 -0.61 -5.14 7.06
N ASP A 147 -0.08 -6.07 7.82
CA ASP A 147 -0.72 -7.36 8.16
C ASP A 147 -1.79 -7.26 9.26
N LYS A 148 -1.92 -6.10 9.89
CA LYS A 148 -2.90 -5.80 10.95
C LYS A 148 -3.44 -4.40 10.81
N THR A 149 -4.64 -4.16 11.33
CA THR A 149 -5.15 -2.81 11.52
C THR A 149 -4.21 -2.02 12.42
N LEU A 150 -3.74 -0.87 11.93
CA LEU A 150 -2.81 -0.01 12.63
C LEU A 150 -3.49 1.28 13.06
N LYS A 151 -3.31 1.63 14.33
CA LYS A 151 -3.76 2.93 14.87
C LYS A 151 -2.55 3.82 15.05
N GLY A 152 -2.65 5.03 14.54
CA GLY A 152 -1.61 6.03 14.63
C GLY A 152 -2.13 7.39 15.04
N LYS A 153 -1.21 8.30 15.30
CA LYS A 153 -1.49 9.69 15.61
C LYS A 153 -0.76 10.60 14.62
N ILE A 154 -1.45 11.56 14.06
CA ILE A 154 -0.86 12.57 13.19
C ILE A 154 0.05 13.46 14.01
N ILE A 155 1.32 13.51 13.65
CA ILE A 155 2.35 14.28 14.38
C ILE A 155 2.75 15.56 13.65
N SER A 156 2.56 15.62 12.33
CA SER A 156 2.75 16.85 11.55
C SER A 156 1.90 16.85 10.29
N ILE A 157 1.55 18.03 9.82
CA ILE A 157 0.91 18.27 8.53
C ILE A 157 1.67 19.43 7.87
N GLU A 158 2.07 19.25 6.64
CA GLU A 158 2.75 20.23 5.83
C GLU A 158 2.02 20.41 4.51
N ASP A 159 1.59 21.63 4.19
CA ASP A 159 1.05 21.96 2.88
C ASP A 159 2.18 22.09 1.87
N ARG A 160 2.04 21.44 0.73
CA ARG A 160 2.98 21.50 -0.40
C ARG A 160 2.25 21.88 -1.67
N ASN A 161 2.94 22.66 -2.48
CA ASN A 161 2.50 23.01 -3.83
C ASN A 161 3.54 22.49 -4.82
N ILE A 162 3.10 21.68 -5.77
CA ILE A 162 3.91 21.31 -6.92
C ILE A 162 3.50 22.21 -8.07
N GLY A 163 4.02 23.38 -8.08
CA GLY A 163 3.74 24.35 -9.14
C GLY A 163 4.87 25.35 -9.22
N GLY A 164 5.69 25.27 -10.24
CA GLY A 164 6.86 26.10 -10.38
C GLY A 164 8.18 25.36 -10.17
N GLU A 165 9.26 26.08 -9.99
CA GLU A 165 10.65 25.63 -10.10
C GLU A 165 11.14 24.66 -8.99
N GLU A 166 10.36 24.40 -7.95
CA GLU A 166 10.71 23.50 -6.85
C GLU A 166 9.99 22.15 -6.96
N ARG A 167 10.38 21.33 -7.93
CA ARG A 167 9.98 19.92 -7.92
C ARG A 167 10.90 19.16 -6.97
N PRO A 168 10.35 18.37 -6.04
CA PRO A 168 11.18 17.39 -5.34
C PRO A 168 11.86 16.47 -6.37
N ASP A 169 13.13 16.15 -6.18
CA ASP A 169 13.93 15.32 -7.12
C ASP A 169 13.33 13.94 -7.41
N TRP A 170 12.43 13.47 -6.55
CA TRP A 170 11.74 12.19 -6.68
C TRP A 170 10.45 12.26 -7.53
N LEU A 171 9.98 13.45 -7.91
CA LEU A 171 8.87 13.64 -8.83
C LEU A 171 9.39 13.74 -10.26
N GLY A 172 9.46 12.63 -10.96
CA GLY A 172 9.87 12.57 -12.38
C GLY A 172 9.13 13.58 -13.26
N GLY A 173 9.80 14.08 -14.30
CA GLY A 173 9.27 15.13 -15.16
C GLY A 173 8.06 14.70 -15.98
N GLY A 174 6.93 15.37 -15.83
CA GLY A 174 5.75 15.14 -16.69
C GLY A 174 4.51 15.96 -16.35
N TYR A 175 4.41 16.55 -15.18
CA TYR A 175 3.23 17.32 -14.79
C TYR A 175 3.39 18.82 -15.05
N SER A 176 2.50 19.38 -15.87
CA SER A 176 2.50 20.81 -16.27
C SER A 176 1.52 21.69 -15.48
N GLY A 177 0.96 21.19 -14.37
CA GLY A 177 -0.01 21.92 -13.53
C GLY A 177 0.43 21.95 -12.06
N GLY A 178 0.27 23.11 -11.40
CA GLY A 178 0.48 23.21 -9.96
C GLY A 178 -0.61 22.45 -9.21
N HIS A 179 -0.23 21.50 -8.34
CA HIS A 179 -1.16 20.77 -7.47
C HIS A 179 -0.81 21.00 -6.01
N ASN A 180 -1.82 21.31 -5.22
CA ASN A 180 -1.67 21.39 -3.77
C ASN A 180 -1.90 20.01 -3.16
N PHE A 181 -1.01 19.59 -2.27
CA PHE A 181 -1.15 18.35 -1.51
C PHE A 181 -0.66 18.53 -0.08
N LYS A 182 -1.00 17.60 0.79
CA LYS A 182 -0.56 17.62 2.19
C LYS A 182 0.35 16.45 2.48
N ILE A 183 1.51 16.72 3.07
CA ILE A 183 2.35 15.68 3.68
C ILE A 183 1.92 15.51 5.13
N ILE A 184 1.49 14.30 5.49
CA ILE A 184 0.96 13.96 6.81
C ILE A 184 1.84 12.88 7.43
N LYS A 185 2.63 13.24 8.44
CA LYS A 185 3.42 12.25 9.18
C LYS A 185 2.59 11.63 10.29
N VAL A 186 2.63 10.30 10.35
CA VAL A 186 1.88 9.50 11.32
C VAL A 186 2.85 8.68 12.16
N LYS A 187 2.67 8.73 13.47
CA LYS A 187 3.32 7.85 14.44
C LYS A 187 2.35 6.74 14.81
N ILE A 188 2.71 5.49 14.51
CA ILE A 188 2.03 4.25 14.88
C ILE A 188 2.68 3.59 16.08
#